data_988226103303349c0b482bbc6e83a836
#
_entry.id   988226103303349c0b482bbc6e83a836
#
_cell.length_a   1.000
_cell.length_b   1.000
_cell.length_c   1.000
_cell.angle_alpha   90.00
_cell.angle_beta   90.00
_cell.angle_gamma   90.00
#
_symmetry.space_group_name_H-M   'P 1'
#
loop_
_entity.id
_entity.type
_entity.pdbx_description
1 polymer ?
#
loop_
_entity_poly.entity_id
_entity_poly.type
_entity_poly.pdbx_seq_one_letter_code
_entity_poly.pdbx_strand_id
1 'polypeptide(L)'
;GYDEWFIREIAGIVETESLIKHKMSVDVYLKAKSEGFSDEKIVELSNFTKKKLKVFKDTNKFKASFRNIDTCSGEFQSNTPYMYSSWNCVEENSRFEDETKVSNKKKVIILGGGTNRIGQGIEFDYCCVHSSFSLKELGIESIMFKFNPETLSNENDISERLYF
;
A
#
# COMPACT_ATOMS: atom_id res chain seq x y z
N GLY A 1 -17.56 10.42 -25.95
CA GLY A 1 -16.17 10.00 -25.88
C GLY A 1 -15.68 9.98 -24.45
N TYR A 2 -14.51 9.43 -24.23
CA TYR A 2 -13.85 9.47 -22.92
C TYR A 2 -13.21 10.85 -22.71
N ASP A 3 -13.11 11.29 -21.47
CA ASP A 3 -12.39 12.51 -21.13
C ASP A 3 -10.91 12.34 -21.48
N GLU A 4 -10.33 13.40 -22.03
CA GLU A 4 -8.93 13.42 -22.50
C GLU A 4 -7.93 13.19 -21.37
N TRP A 5 -8.29 13.55 -20.14
CA TRP A 5 -7.46 13.33 -18.97
C TRP A 5 -7.13 11.84 -18.77
N PHE A 6 -8.15 10.96 -18.82
CA PHE A 6 -7.95 9.50 -18.67
C PHE A 6 -7.05 8.93 -19.78
N ILE A 7 -7.21 9.46 -21.01
CA ILE A 7 -6.39 9.02 -22.14
C ILE A 7 -4.93 9.43 -21.93
N ARG A 8 -4.68 10.61 -21.39
CA ARG A 8 -3.31 11.08 -21.08
C ARG A 8 -2.67 10.26 -19.97
N GLU A 9 -3.41 9.89 -18.93
CA GLU A 9 -2.90 9.02 -17.86
C GLU A 9 -2.47 7.65 -18.41
N ILE A 10 -3.30 7.05 -19.27
CA ILE A 10 -2.95 5.79 -19.93
C ILE A 10 -1.73 5.96 -20.85
N ALA A 11 -1.66 7.05 -21.59
CA ALA A 11 -0.50 7.35 -22.46
C ALA A 11 0.80 7.47 -21.62
N GLY A 12 0.75 8.07 -20.44
CA GLY A 12 1.89 8.14 -19.51
C GLY A 12 2.38 6.75 -19.09
N ILE A 13 1.48 5.82 -18.79
CA ILE A 13 1.83 4.43 -18.47
C ILE A 13 2.54 3.76 -19.65
N VAL A 14 2.05 3.96 -20.87
CA VAL A 14 2.67 3.40 -22.10
C VAL A 14 4.06 3.99 -22.35
N GLU A 15 4.23 5.28 -22.07
CA GLU A 15 5.53 5.95 -22.13
C GLU A 15 6.53 5.34 -21.14
N THR A 16 6.10 5.13 -19.90
CA THR A 16 6.91 4.49 -18.85
C THR A 16 7.28 3.05 -19.24
N GLU A 17 6.39 2.31 -19.86
CA GLU A 17 6.69 0.99 -20.41
C GLU A 17 7.84 1.05 -21.45
N SER A 18 7.83 2.05 -22.29
CA SER A 18 8.88 2.30 -23.29
C SER A 18 10.22 2.68 -22.64
N LEU A 19 10.20 3.48 -21.56
CA LEU A 19 11.39 3.82 -20.79
C LEU A 19 12.03 2.57 -20.15
N ILE A 20 11.22 1.69 -19.57
CA ILE A 20 11.68 0.44 -18.96
C ILE A 20 12.37 -0.45 -20.00
N LYS A 21 11.81 -0.56 -21.20
CA LYS A 21 12.38 -1.34 -22.32
C LYS A 21 13.71 -0.77 -22.79
N HIS A 22 13.85 0.56 -22.76
CA HIS A 22 15.05 1.22 -23.28
C HIS A 22 16.21 1.14 -22.31
N LYS A 23 16.05 1.61 -21.07
CA LYS A 23 17.12 1.62 -20.07
C LYS A 23 16.55 1.70 -18.65
N MET A 24 16.83 0.70 -17.84
CA MET A 24 16.51 0.74 -16.41
C MET A 24 17.50 1.65 -15.67
N SER A 25 16.99 2.70 -15.04
CA SER A 25 17.70 3.58 -14.11
C SER A 25 16.94 3.64 -12.78
N VAL A 26 17.51 4.32 -11.79
CA VAL A 26 16.84 4.59 -10.51
C VAL A 26 15.52 5.32 -10.74
N ASP A 27 15.55 6.42 -11.51
CA ASP A 27 14.36 7.24 -11.75
C ASP A 27 13.28 6.48 -12.52
N VAL A 28 13.66 5.70 -13.54
CA VAL A 28 12.73 4.87 -14.30
C VAL A 28 12.10 3.80 -13.42
N TYR A 29 12.87 3.18 -12.52
CA TYR A 29 12.33 2.20 -11.58
C TYR A 29 11.34 2.83 -10.62
N LEU A 30 11.68 3.96 -10.03
CA LEU A 30 10.82 4.66 -9.08
C LEU A 30 9.55 5.17 -9.75
N LYS A 31 9.66 5.75 -10.95
CA LYS A 31 8.50 6.14 -11.76
C LYS A 31 7.60 4.94 -12.05
N ALA A 32 8.17 3.83 -12.49
CA ALA A 32 7.41 2.60 -12.74
C ALA A 32 6.68 2.11 -11.48
N LYS A 33 7.34 2.14 -10.32
CA LYS A 33 6.72 1.73 -9.06
C LYS A 33 5.60 2.68 -8.63
N SER A 34 5.75 3.98 -8.80
CA SER A 34 4.70 4.97 -8.49
C SER A 34 3.47 4.83 -9.40
N GLU A 35 3.66 4.37 -10.62
CA GLU A 35 2.59 4.09 -11.59
C GLU A 35 2.01 2.67 -11.49
N GLY A 36 2.46 1.86 -10.51
CA GLY A 36 1.88 0.56 -10.20
C GLY A 36 2.49 -0.63 -10.94
N PHE A 37 3.61 -0.48 -11.64
CA PHE A 37 4.29 -1.62 -12.26
C PHE A 37 4.79 -2.63 -11.22
N SER A 38 4.40 -3.90 -11.38
CA SER A 38 4.92 -4.98 -10.55
C SER A 38 6.38 -5.30 -10.89
N ASP A 39 7.10 -5.89 -9.94
CA ASP A 39 8.49 -6.31 -10.19
C ASP A 39 8.56 -7.36 -11.32
N GLU A 40 7.56 -8.23 -11.43
CA GLU A 40 7.44 -9.20 -12.52
C GLU A 40 7.31 -8.50 -13.88
N LYS A 41 6.46 -7.48 -13.95
CA LYS A 41 6.26 -6.72 -15.19
C LYS A 41 7.51 -5.93 -15.58
N ILE A 42 8.19 -5.35 -14.61
CA ILE A 42 9.48 -4.67 -14.84
C ILE A 42 10.53 -5.63 -15.38
N VAL A 43 10.63 -6.86 -14.85
CA VAL A 43 11.54 -7.89 -15.36
C VAL A 43 11.16 -8.33 -16.78
N GLU A 44 9.87 -8.51 -17.05
CA GLU A 44 9.37 -8.87 -18.39
C GLU A 44 9.75 -7.83 -19.45
N LEU A 45 9.61 -6.54 -19.12
CA LEU A 45 9.83 -5.43 -20.05
C LEU A 45 11.30 -5.05 -20.21
N SER A 46 12.11 -5.27 -19.17
CA SER A 46 13.51 -4.85 -19.13
C SER A 46 14.48 -5.99 -19.42
N ASN A 47 15.76 -5.66 -19.59
CA ASN A 47 16.84 -6.64 -19.66
C ASN A 47 17.30 -7.14 -18.27
N PHE A 48 16.47 -6.95 -17.22
CA PHE A 48 16.80 -7.41 -15.89
C PHE A 48 16.27 -8.83 -15.66
N THR A 49 17.07 -9.64 -14.97
CA THR A 49 16.59 -10.88 -14.38
C THR A 49 16.03 -10.60 -13.00
N LYS A 50 15.22 -11.51 -12.46
CA LYS A 50 14.72 -11.40 -11.06
C LYS A 50 15.86 -11.20 -10.05
N LYS A 51 16.99 -11.91 -10.23
CA LYS A 51 18.17 -11.78 -9.38
C LYS A 51 18.80 -10.38 -9.49
N LYS A 52 18.96 -9.88 -10.71
CA LYS A 52 19.52 -8.55 -10.94
C LYS A 52 18.62 -7.44 -10.37
N LEU A 53 17.31 -7.56 -10.53
CA LEU A 53 16.37 -6.61 -9.95
C LEU A 53 16.44 -6.61 -8.42
N LYS A 54 16.53 -7.79 -7.80
CA LYS A 54 16.68 -7.89 -6.35
C LYS A 54 17.94 -7.17 -5.86
N VAL A 55 19.09 -7.43 -6.47
CA VAL A 55 20.35 -6.76 -6.12
C VAL A 55 20.23 -5.24 -6.32
N PHE A 56 19.60 -4.80 -7.41
CA PHE A 56 19.36 -3.39 -7.68
C PHE A 56 18.51 -2.72 -6.59
N LYS A 57 17.45 -3.38 -6.14
CA LYS A 57 16.60 -2.91 -5.04
C LYS A 57 17.35 -2.84 -3.72
N ASP A 58 18.08 -3.90 -3.39
CA ASP A 58 18.82 -4.01 -2.12
C ASP A 58 19.94 -2.94 -2.06
N THR A 59 20.67 -2.74 -3.17
CA THR A 59 21.74 -1.72 -3.26
C THR A 59 21.20 -0.30 -3.05
N ASN A 60 20.07 0.01 -3.64
CA ASN A 60 19.44 1.34 -3.53
C ASN A 60 18.48 1.45 -2.33
N LYS A 61 18.30 0.38 -1.56
CA LYS A 61 17.40 0.31 -0.40
C LYS A 61 15.95 0.68 -0.73
N PHE A 62 15.48 0.32 -1.93
CA PHE A 62 14.13 0.60 -2.36
C PHE A 62 13.11 -0.26 -1.63
N LYS A 63 12.15 0.37 -1.02
CA LYS A 63 10.99 -0.25 -0.39
C LYS A 63 9.79 0.69 -0.46
N ALA A 64 8.59 0.12 -0.44
CA ALA A 64 7.40 0.92 -0.20
C ALA A 64 7.45 1.49 1.22
N SER A 65 6.91 2.67 1.41
CA SER A 65 6.65 3.26 2.72
C SER A 65 5.19 3.11 3.08
N PHE A 66 4.89 3.11 4.37
CA PHE A 66 3.53 3.12 4.88
C PHE A 66 3.27 4.48 5.52
N ARG A 67 2.14 5.07 5.16
CA ARG A 67 1.73 6.37 5.65
C ARG A 67 0.36 6.28 6.29
N ASN A 68 0.13 7.14 7.28
CA ASN A 68 -1.17 7.30 7.90
C ASN A 68 -2.10 8.11 6.99
N ILE A 69 -3.37 7.74 6.95
CA ILE A 69 -4.38 8.52 6.23
C ILE A 69 -4.76 9.72 7.10
N ASP A 70 -4.51 10.91 6.57
CA ASP A 70 -4.98 12.15 7.20
C ASP A 70 -6.48 12.34 6.96
N THR A 71 -7.25 12.20 8.04
CA THR A 71 -8.72 12.39 8.03
C THR A 71 -9.14 13.79 8.46
N CYS A 72 -8.17 14.68 8.73
CA CYS A 72 -8.41 16.01 9.27
C CYS A 72 -7.96 17.14 8.34
N SER A 73 -7.68 16.85 7.07
CA SER A 73 -7.26 17.84 6.05
C SER A 73 -6.04 18.68 6.45
N GLY A 74 -5.15 18.13 7.27
CA GLY A 74 -3.97 18.81 7.79
C GLY A 74 -4.24 19.85 8.88
N GLU A 75 -5.48 20.07 9.28
CA GLU A 75 -5.85 21.04 10.32
C GLU A 75 -5.48 20.55 11.73
N PHE A 76 -5.59 19.24 11.96
CA PHE A 76 -5.25 18.60 13.23
C PHE A 76 -4.47 17.31 12.97
N GLN A 77 -3.70 16.86 13.96
CA GLN A 77 -3.03 15.58 13.88
C GLN A 77 -4.07 14.45 13.86
N SER A 78 -4.07 13.67 12.77
CA SER A 78 -4.92 12.49 12.64
C SER A 78 -4.35 11.35 13.49
N ASN A 79 -5.16 10.80 14.38
CA ASN A 79 -4.82 9.65 15.24
C ASN A 79 -5.56 8.37 14.81
N THR A 80 -5.89 8.26 13.53
CA THR A 80 -6.56 7.08 13.00
C THR A 80 -5.59 5.92 12.80
N PRO A 81 -6.04 4.65 12.92
CA PRO A 81 -5.21 3.47 12.66
C PRO A 81 -5.01 3.19 11.16
N TYR A 82 -5.53 4.04 10.27
CA TYR A 82 -5.57 3.82 8.83
C TYR A 82 -4.21 4.05 8.18
N MET A 83 -3.68 3.02 7.54
CA MET A 83 -2.41 3.05 6.86
C MET A 83 -2.57 2.67 5.39
N TYR A 84 -1.76 3.24 4.53
CA TYR A 84 -1.66 2.85 3.12
C TYR A 84 -0.20 2.72 2.69
N SER A 85 0.03 1.86 1.72
CA SER A 85 1.35 1.67 1.11
C SER A 85 1.53 2.60 -0.08
N SER A 86 2.70 3.21 -0.20
CA SER A 86 3.02 4.11 -1.29
C SER A 86 4.46 3.93 -1.77
N TRP A 87 4.65 4.13 -3.08
CA TRP A 87 5.94 4.25 -3.75
C TRP A 87 6.22 5.70 -4.17
N ASN A 88 5.56 6.67 -3.55
CA ASN A 88 5.76 8.07 -3.87
C ASN A 88 7.22 8.45 -3.63
N CYS A 89 7.91 8.70 -4.71
CA CYS A 89 9.22 9.31 -4.72
C CYS A 89 9.00 10.81 -4.62
N VAL A 90 8.93 11.31 -3.41
CA VAL A 90 8.98 12.73 -3.20
C VAL A 90 10.45 13.13 -3.21
N GLU A 91 10.80 13.97 -4.17
CA GLU A 91 12.03 14.75 -4.33
C GLU A 91 13.35 14.19 -3.77
N GLU A 92 14.44 14.47 -4.46
CA GLU A 92 15.81 13.94 -4.32
C GLU A 92 16.40 13.81 -2.90
N ASN A 93 15.74 14.32 -1.86
CA ASN A 93 16.24 14.31 -0.48
C ASN A 93 15.27 13.75 0.57
N SER A 94 14.04 13.46 0.25
CA SER A 94 13.12 12.85 1.21
C SER A 94 13.22 11.33 1.13
N ARG A 95 14.01 10.76 2.01
CA ARG A 95 13.96 9.33 2.33
C ARG A 95 12.51 8.99 2.64
N PHE A 96 12.03 7.88 2.10
CA PHE A 96 10.71 7.33 2.40
C PHE A 96 10.48 7.29 3.91
N GLU A 97 9.80 8.28 4.44
CA GLU A 97 9.41 8.30 5.84
C GLU A 97 8.31 7.26 6.03
N ASP A 98 8.62 6.26 6.80
CA ASP A 98 7.67 5.23 7.19
C ASP A 98 7.03 5.66 8.51
N GLU A 99 5.73 5.94 8.46
CA GLU A 99 4.95 6.37 9.62
C GLU A 99 4.48 5.20 10.48
N THR A 100 4.88 3.97 10.13
CA THR A 100 4.55 2.78 10.90
C THR A 100 5.28 2.78 12.24
N LYS A 101 4.56 3.02 13.31
CA LYS A 101 5.09 2.91 14.70
C LYS A 101 5.02 1.45 15.14
N VAL A 102 6.06 0.68 14.89
CA VAL A 102 6.10 -0.74 15.24
C VAL A 102 6.24 -0.90 16.75
N SER A 103 5.31 -1.64 17.37
CA SER A 103 5.38 -2.01 18.80
C SER A 103 6.20 -3.29 19.01
N ASN A 104 6.60 -3.60 20.25
CA ASN A 104 7.26 -4.86 20.61
C ASN A 104 6.27 -5.95 21.07
N LYS A 105 4.95 -5.71 21.00
CA LYS A 105 3.94 -6.69 21.35
C LYS A 105 3.90 -7.84 20.35
N LYS A 106 3.38 -9.00 20.78
CA LYS A 106 2.97 -10.04 19.84
C LYS A 106 1.90 -9.48 18.89
N LYS A 107 1.99 -9.83 17.61
CA LYS A 107 1.11 -9.34 16.57
C LYS A 107 0.48 -10.49 15.83
N VAL A 108 -0.77 -10.31 15.45
CA VAL A 108 -1.48 -11.22 14.53
C VAL A 108 -2.06 -10.38 13.40
N ILE A 109 -1.79 -10.80 12.17
CA ILE A 109 -2.39 -10.19 10.98
C ILE A 109 -3.70 -10.93 10.71
N ILE A 110 -4.79 -10.16 10.61
CA ILE A 110 -6.10 -10.64 10.18
C ILE A 110 -6.26 -10.24 8.72
N LEU A 111 -6.35 -11.24 7.85
CA LEU A 111 -6.64 -11.01 6.44
C LEU A 111 -8.15 -10.91 6.27
N GLY A 112 -8.64 -9.72 6.02
CA GLY A 112 -10.04 -9.46 5.73
C GLY A 112 -10.45 -9.93 4.33
N GLY A 113 -11.75 -9.90 4.07
CA GLY A 113 -12.30 -10.21 2.75
C GLY A 113 -11.84 -9.24 1.66
N GLY A 114 -11.87 -9.69 0.42
CA GLY A 114 -11.64 -8.84 -0.75
C GLY A 114 -12.80 -7.86 -1.00
N THR A 115 -12.82 -7.27 -2.18
CA THR A 115 -13.88 -6.36 -2.61
C THR A 115 -15.25 -7.04 -2.57
N ASN A 116 -16.15 -6.50 -1.79
CA ASN A 116 -17.54 -6.95 -1.67
C ASN A 116 -18.47 -5.97 -2.39
N ARG A 117 -19.67 -6.45 -2.71
CA ARG A 117 -20.74 -5.56 -3.18
C ARG A 117 -21.20 -4.66 -2.03
N ILE A 118 -21.66 -3.46 -2.36
CA ILE A 118 -22.32 -2.56 -1.40
C ILE A 118 -23.43 -3.32 -0.66
N GLY A 119 -23.42 -3.25 0.67
CA GLY A 119 -24.37 -3.94 1.54
C GLY A 119 -23.99 -5.35 1.99
N GLN A 120 -22.92 -5.94 1.49
CA GLN A 120 -22.41 -7.27 1.91
C GLN A 120 -21.27 -7.20 2.94
N GLY A 121 -20.76 -6.00 3.26
CA GLY A 121 -19.59 -5.84 4.12
C GLY A 121 -19.78 -6.32 5.55
N ILE A 122 -20.95 -6.15 6.12
CA ILE A 122 -21.25 -6.49 7.52
C ILE A 122 -21.19 -7.99 7.78
N GLU A 123 -21.79 -8.78 6.90
CA GLU A 123 -21.90 -10.23 7.07
C GLU A 123 -20.54 -10.94 6.97
N PHE A 124 -19.69 -10.50 6.05
CA PHE A 124 -18.37 -11.09 5.84
C PHE A 124 -17.31 -10.57 6.83
N ASP A 125 -17.61 -9.53 7.57
CA ASP A 125 -16.67 -8.85 8.45
C ASP A 125 -16.75 -9.32 9.92
N TYR A 126 -17.84 -9.97 10.30
CA TYR A 126 -18.10 -10.44 11.66
C TYR A 126 -16.92 -11.22 12.25
N CYS A 127 -16.38 -12.20 11.52
CA CYS A 127 -15.27 -13.01 12.00
C CYS A 127 -13.99 -12.20 12.22
N CYS A 128 -13.74 -11.21 11.38
CA CYS A 128 -12.57 -10.33 11.50
C CYS A 128 -12.66 -9.47 12.76
N VAL A 129 -13.82 -8.87 13.01
CA VAL A 129 -14.09 -8.05 14.21
C VAL A 129 -13.93 -8.87 15.49
N HIS A 130 -14.59 -10.02 15.57
CA HIS A 130 -14.51 -10.88 16.76
C HIS A 130 -13.10 -11.45 16.97
N SER A 131 -12.38 -11.76 15.91
CA SER A 131 -10.96 -12.15 16.01
C SER A 131 -10.12 -11.03 16.62
N SER A 132 -10.34 -9.78 16.22
CA SER A 132 -9.63 -8.62 16.76
C SER A 132 -9.95 -8.43 18.24
N PHE A 133 -11.22 -8.52 18.65
CA PHE A 133 -11.61 -8.41 20.06
C PHE A 133 -10.97 -9.50 20.92
N SER A 134 -11.00 -10.75 20.47
CA SER A 134 -10.36 -11.85 21.19
C SER A 134 -8.85 -11.68 21.34
N LEU A 135 -8.18 -11.15 20.32
CA LEU A 135 -6.75 -10.82 20.39
C LEU A 135 -6.47 -9.70 21.39
N LYS A 136 -7.31 -8.67 21.41
CA LYS A 136 -7.22 -7.56 22.35
C LYS A 136 -7.35 -8.01 23.80
N GLU A 137 -8.30 -8.91 24.10
CA GLU A 137 -8.45 -9.53 25.42
C GLU A 137 -7.20 -10.32 25.85
N LEU A 138 -6.49 -10.93 24.91
CA LEU A 138 -5.24 -11.66 25.15
C LEU A 138 -4.00 -10.74 25.20
N GLY A 139 -4.15 -9.43 25.06
CA GLY A 139 -3.05 -8.47 25.00
C GLY A 139 -2.18 -8.56 23.74
N ILE A 140 -2.73 -9.15 22.67
CA ILE A 140 -2.06 -9.31 21.37
C ILE A 140 -2.53 -8.19 20.44
N GLU A 141 -1.58 -7.50 19.79
CA GLU A 141 -1.87 -6.46 18.80
C GLU A 141 -2.47 -7.07 17.54
N SER A 142 -3.64 -6.62 17.13
CA SER A 142 -4.26 -7.02 15.87
C SER A 142 -3.94 -6.02 14.77
N ILE A 143 -3.53 -6.55 13.62
CA ILE A 143 -3.28 -5.78 12.41
C ILE A 143 -4.25 -6.28 11.35
N MET A 144 -5.14 -5.40 10.90
CA MET A 144 -6.11 -5.72 9.86
C MET A 144 -5.56 -5.40 8.47
N PHE A 145 -5.76 -6.31 7.52
CA PHE A 145 -5.41 -6.10 6.11
C PHE A 145 -6.68 -6.27 5.27
N LYS A 146 -7.12 -5.22 4.58
CA LYS A 146 -8.39 -5.21 3.86
C LYS A 146 -8.34 -4.43 2.56
N PHE A 147 -9.22 -4.83 1.64
CA PHE A 147 -9.42 -4.12 0.37
C PHE A 147 -10.76 -3.37 0.30
N ASN A 148 -11.62 -3.53 1.29
CA ASN A 148 -12.94 -2.89 1.30
C ASN A 148 -12.96 -1.77 2.34
N PRO A 149 -13.09 -0.48 1.93
CA PRO A 149 -13.11 0.64 2.86
C PRO A 149 -14.41 0.74 3.68
N GLU A 150 -15.47 0.04 3.28
CA GLU A 150 -16.81 0.19 3.84
C GLU A 150 -17.26 -1.06 4.60
N THR A 151 -16.64 -1.31 5.77
CA THR A 151 -16.97 -2.44 6.64
C THR A 151 -16.81 -2.06 8.12
N LEU A 152 -17.49 -2.78 9.01
CA LEU A 152 -17.45 -2.56 10.46
C LEU A 152 -16.05 -2.68 11.06
N SER A 153 -15.20 -3.56 10.54
CA SER A 153 -13.83 -3.73 11.04
C SER A 153 -12.92 -2.55 10.69
N ASN A 154 -13.41 -1.58 9.94
CA ASN A 154 -12.71 -0.32 9.67
C ASN A 154 -12.93 0.73 10.78
N GLU A 155 -13.79 0.46 11.76
CA GLU A 155 -13.98 1.38 12.89
C GLU A 155 -12.68 1.52 13.69
N ASN A 156 -12.44 2.74 14.18
CA ASN A 156 -11.17 3.16 14.81
C ASN A 156 -10.78 2.35 16.07
N ASP A 157 -11.73 1.70 16.71
CA ASP A 157 -11.56 1.02 17.99
C ASP A 157 -11.44 -0.52 17.86
N ILE A 158 -11.54 -1.06 16.65
CA ILE A 158 -11.54 -2.50 16.42
C ILE A 158 -10.13 -3.07 16.30
N SER A 159 -9.25 -2.40 15.56
CA SER A 159 -7.86 -2.85 15.42
C SER A 159 -6.87 -1.73 15.71
N GLU A 160 -5.66 -2.08 16.16
CA GLU A 160 -4.62 -1.10 16.41
C GLU A 160 -4.05 -0.51 15.12
N ARG A 161 -4.15 -1.26 14.01
CA ARG A 161 -3.74 -0.80 12.66
C ARG A 161 -4.55 -1.47 11.59
N LEU A 162 -4.89 -0.69 10.59
CA LEU A 162 -5.62 -1.10 9.42
C LEU A 162 -4.86 -0.67 8.16
N TYR A 163 -4.50 -1.64 7.33
CA TYR A 163 -3.84 -1.43 6.05
C TYR A 163 -4.81 -1.68 4.90
N PHE A 164 -4.90 -0.71 4.00
CA PHE A 164 -5.65 -0.77 2.75
C PHE A 164 -4.76 -1.14 1.58
#